data_e35aae7e7275a2918e5db88746a59639
#
_entry.id   e35aae7e7275a2918e5db88746a59639
#
_cell.length_a   1.000
_cell.length_b   1.000
_cell.length_c   1.000
_cell.angle_alpha   90.00
_cell.angle_beta   90.00
_cell.angle_gamma   90.00
#
_symmetry.space_group_name_H-M   'P 1'
#
loop_
_entity.id
_entity.type
_entity.pdbx_description
1 polymer ?
#
loop_
_entity_poly.entity_id
_entity_poly.type
_entity_poly.pdbx_seq_one_letter_code
_entity_poly.pdbx_strand_id
1 'polypeptide(L)'
;MNTSQILWIDLQPSLYCLFKRTAQTLSQHFKVKRWSFEHDLDESCDIEVVHSLMRETIENCSTPVHLVGHGISGTIAYLYAQKYPNHISSVSVLSVDTHSTNQWTSHYQSMRSQLPCSRFHILSNLSRLLVDRQTEHVGNIMTRLLAKCLDNDFVYGSIVKSQPITNLDKAEVPILVINGEKDFVVDDQSHDRWRHNLKPGDCYQRVANGRHFFPVTEWSQTAKMIESFVKMVPD
;
A
#
# COMPACT_ATOMS: atom_id res chain seq x y z
N MET A 1 -25.03 -16.86 1.95
CA MET A 1 -23.57 -17.03 1.83
C MET A 1 -22.94 -15.78 2.40
N ASN A 2 -22.16 -15.91 3.47
CA ASN A 2 -21.42 -14.77 4.04
C ASN A 2 -20.36 -14.37 3.01
N THR A 3 -20.50 -13.21 2.40
CA THR A 3 -19.51 -12.73 1.40
C THR A 3 -18.38 -12.09 2.18
N SER A 4 -17.17 -12.68 2.12
CA SER A 4 -15.99 -12.17 2.79
C SER A 4 -15.78 -10.67 2.49
N GLN A 5 -15.41 -9.90 3.51
CA GLN A 5 -15.27 -8.45 3.40
C GLN A 5 -13.81 -8.06 3.23
N ILE A 6 -13.54 -7.29 2.18
CA ILE A 6 -12.24 -6.63 1.96
C ILE A 6 -12.34 -5.18 2.42
N LEU A 7 -11.39 -4.75 3.26
CA LEU A 7 -11.19 -3.37 3.63
C LEU A 7 -9.92 -2.83 2.93
N TRP A 8 -10.12 -1.97 1.94
CA TRP A 8 -9.05 -1.29 1.23
C TRP A 8 -8.57 -0.11 2.06
N ILE A 9 -7.38 -0.20 2.61
CA ILE A 9 -6.76 0.85 3.43
C ILE A 9 -6.13 1.89 2.52
N ASP A 10 -6.45 3.15 2.76
CA ASP A 10 -6.03 4.27 1.92
C ASP A 10 -5.66 5.50 2.76
N LEU A 11 -4.35 5.67 2.97
CA LEU A 11 -3.76 6.82 3.63
C LEU A 11 -3.34 7.92 2.63
N GLN A 12 -3.46 7.65 1.33
CA GLN A 12 -3.11 8.58 0.27
C GLN A 12 -4.28 8.78 -0.70
N PRO A 13 -5.37 9.44 -0.24
CA PRO A 13 -6.61 9.60 -1.01
C PRO A 13 -6.42 10.19 -2.40
N SER A 14 -5.42 11.07 -2.58
CA SER A 14 -5.07 11.65 -3.88
C SER A 14 -4.64 10.60 -4.92
N LEU A 15 -4.13 9.45 -4.46
CA LEU A 15 -3.66 8.36 -5.33
C LEU A 15 -4.67 7.23 -5.49
N TYR A 16 -5.81 7.26 -4.80
CA TYR A 16 -6.79 6.15 -4.85
C TYR A 16 -7.30 5.84 -6.26
N CYS A 17 -7.38 6.84 -7.13
CA CYS A 17 -7.80 6.63 -8.53
C CYS A 17 -6.94 5.60 -9.26
N LEU A 18 -5.68 5.39 -8.85
CA LEU A 18 -4.75 4.41 -9.42
C LEU A 18 -5.16 2.95 -9.11
N PHE A 19 -5.90 2.75 -8.01
CA PHE A 19 -6.29 1.42 -7.51
C PHE A 19 -7.77 1.09 -7.78
N LYS A 20 -8.54 2.07 -8.27
CA LYS A 20 -10.00 1.97 -8.42
C LYS A 20 -10.42 0.76 -9.28
N ARG A 21 -9.70 0.48 -10.37
CA ARG A 21 -10.01 -0.68 -11.23
C ARG A 21 -9.81 -2.00 -10.51
N THR A 22 -8.73 -2.16 -9.75
CA THR A 22 -8.47 -3.35 -8.94
C THR A 22 -9.59 -3.55 -7.91
N ALA A 23 -9.93 -2.49 -7.16
CA ALA A 23 -11.01 -2.53 -6.16
C ALA A 23 -12.38 -2.86 -6.79
N GLN A 24 -12.70 -2.28 -7.94
CA GLN A 24 -13.95 -2.57 -8.67
C GLN A 24 -14.01 -4.03 -9.16
N THR A 25 -12.90 -4.59 -9.61
CA THR A 25 -12.85 -6.01 -10.01
C THR A 25 -13.08 -6.93 -8.82
N LEU A 26 -12.43 -6.65 -7.68
CA LEU A 26 -12.66 -7.40 -6.45
C LEU A 26 -14.11 -7.29 -5.95
N SER A 27 -14.76 -6.15 -6.18
CA SER A 27 -16.16 -5.93 -5.78
C SER A 27 -17.17 -6.83 -6.52
N GLN A 28 -16.76 -7.52 -7.58
CA GLN A 28 -17.60 -8.52 -8.28
C GLN A 28 -17.78 -9.80 -7.44
N HIS A 29 -16.84 -10.09 -6.52
CA HIS A 29 -16.81 -11.33 -5.74
C HIS A 29 -16.84 -11.12 -4.23
N PHE A 30 -16.46 -9.93 -3.76
CA PHE A 30 -16.34 -9.59 -2.34
C PHE A 30 -17.06 -8.29 -2.00
N LYS A 31 -17.38 -8.10 -0.73
CA LYS A 31 -17.83 -6.81 -0.21
C LYS A 31 -16.62 -5.92 0.01
N VAL A 32 -16.25 -5.10 -0.98
CA VAL A 32 -15.11 -4.19 -0.86
C VAL A 32 -15.55 -2.84 -0.30
N LYS A 33 -14.96 -2.44 0.82
CA LYS A 33 -15.08 -1.09 1.39
C LYS A 33 -13.73 -0.39 1.35
N ARG A 34 -13.72 0.89 1.02
CA ARG A 34 -12.56 1.75 1.18
C ARG A 34 -12.59 2.36 2.58
N TRP A 35 -11.49 2.29 3.31
CA TRP A 35 -11.22 3.05 4.50
C TRP A 35 -10.19 4.14 4.14
N SER A 36 -10.57 5.39 4.24
CA SER A 36 -9.72 6.54 3.89
C SER A 36 -9.38 7.30 5.17
N PHE A 37 -8.09 7.60 5.32
CA PHE A 37 -7.61 8.45 6.37
C PHE A 37 -7.44 9.87 5.80
N GLU A 38 -8.15 10.83 6.37
CA GLU A 38 -8.02 12.25 6.08
C GLU A 38 -7.32 12.90 7.27
N HIS A 39 -6.25 13.61 7.01
CA HIS A 39 -5.40 14.23 8.01
C HIS A 39 -5.22 15.70 7.72
N ASP A 40 -5.46 16.54 8.72
CA ASP A 40 -5.14 17.95 8.64
C ASP A 40 -3.64 18.17 8.88
N LEU A 41 -2.99 18.95 8.00
CA LEU A 41 -1.54 19.09 7.97
C LEU A 41 -0.96 19.81 9.21
N ASP A 42 -1.78 20.50 9.98
CA ASP A 42 -1.44 21.20 11.21
C ASP A 42 -1.60 20.31 12.46
N GLU A 43 -2.20 19.12 12.33
CA GLU A 43 -2.28 18.15 13.40
C GLU A 43 -1.09 17.19 13.40
N SER A 44 -0.56 16.88 14.59
CA SER A 44 0.41 15.79 14.72
C SER A 44 -0.31 14.46 14.61
N CYS A 45 0.10 13.61 13.65
CA CYS A 45 -0.46 12.28 13.50
C CYS A 45 0.51 11.22 14.01
N ASP A 46 0.03 10.39 14.94
CA ASP A 46 0.68 9.20 15.43
C ASP A 46 0.04 7.96 14.77
N ILE A 47 0.84 6.92 14.57
CA ILE A 47 0.35 5.62 14.08
C ILE A 47 -0.76 5.05 14.97
N GLU A 48 -0.71 5.29 16.27
CA GLU A 48 -1.72 4.84 17.22
C GLU A 48 -3.08 5.50 16.97
N VAL A 49 -3.10 6.76 16.54
CA VAL A 49 -4.33 7.45 16.13
C VAL A 49 -4.92 6.77 14.89
N VAL A 50 -4.09 6.49 13.88
CA VAL A 50 -4.53 5.79 12.67
C VAL A 50 -5.08 4.41 13.03
N HIS A 51 -4.37 3.65 13.86
CA HIS A 51 -4.81 2.32 14.30
C HIS A 51 -6.11 2.38 15.13
N SER A 52 -6.28 3.40 15.97
CA SER A 52 -7.52 3.58 16.74
C SER A 52 -8.72 3.80 15.83
N LEU A 53 -8.59 4.66 14.82
CA LEU A 53 -9.65 4.92 13.84
C LEU A 53 -9.93 3.70 12.94
N MET A 54 -8.88 2.96 12.55
CA MET A 54 -9.06 1.68 11.84
C MET A 54 -9.84 0.69 12.71
N ARG A 55 -9.49 0.59 14.00
CA ARG A 55 -10.13 -0.32 14.94
C ARG A 55 -11.62 -0.05 15.08
N GLU A 56 -12.02 1.21 15.25
CA GLU A 56 -13.43 1.60 15.29
C GLU A 56 -14.22 1.09 14.08
N THR A 57 -13.61 1.17 12.88
CA THR A 57 -14.25 0.68 11.66
C THR A 57 -14.32 -0.84 11.62
N ILE A 58 -13.24 -1.52 12.02
CA ILE A 58 -13.09 -2.98 11.92
C ILE A 58 -13.95 -3.69 12.96
N GLU A 59 -14.00 -3.20 14.20
CA GLU A 59 -14.84 -3.74 15.28
C GLU A 59 -16.35 -3.66 14.96
N ASN A 60 -16.74 -2.72 14.10
CA ASN A 60 -18.12 -2.63 13.59
C ASN A 60 -18.42 -3.60 12.43
N CYS A 61 -17.44 -4.40 11.99
CA CYS A 61 -17.68 -5.45 11.01
C CYS A 61 -18.19 -6.72 11.70
N SER A 62 -19.19 -7.38 11.10
CA SER A 62 -19.81 -8.59 11.66
C SER A 62 -18.91 -9.82 11.60
N THR A 63 -17.87 -9.80 10.80
CA THR A 63 -16.89 -10.88 10.60
C THR A 63 -15.50 -10.29 10.49
N PRO A 64 -14.44 -11.08 10.74
CA PRO A 64 -13.08 -10.66 10.46
C PRO A 64 -12.92 -10.20 8.99
N VAL A 65 -12.02 -9.26 8.75
CA VAL A 65 -11.87 -8.61 7.45
C VAL A 65 -10.52 -8.95 6.80
N HIS A 66 -10.49 -8.94 5.46
CA HIS A 66 -9.26 -8.99 4.68
C HIS A 66 -8.79 -7.55 4.43
N LEU A 67 -7.59 -7.20 4.88
CA LEU A 67 -7.00 -5.89 4.63
C LEU A 67 -6.24 -5.90 3.30
N VAL A 68 -6.38 -4.83 2.52
CA VAL A 68 -5.58 -4.60 1.30
C VAL A 68 -5.03 -3.18 1.36
N GLY A 69 -3.73 -3.01 1.08
CA GLY A 69 -3.11 -1.68 1.04
C GLY A 69 -1.88 -1.64 0.14
N HIS A 70 -1.58 -0.46 -0.41
CA HIS A 70 -0.42 -0.21 -1.26
C HIS A 70 0.56 0.74 -0.56
N GLY A 71 1.87 0.48 -0.70
CA GLY A 71 2.91 1.33 -0.14
C GLY A 71 2.70 1.59 1.35
N ILE A 72 2.66 2.87 1.77
CA ILE A 72 2.43 3.24 3.17
C ILE A 72 1.12 2.69 3.73
N SER A 73 0.05 2.65 2.94
CA SER A 73 -1.23 2.08 3.37
C SER A 73 -1.13 0.58 3.64
N GLY A 74 -0.33 -0.13 2.82
CA GLY A 74 -0.02 -1.55 3.03
C GLY A 74 0.84 -1.77 4.28
N THR A 75 1.83 -0.92 4.50
CA THR A 75 2.68 -0.94 5.71
C THR A 75 1.83 -0.78 6.97
N ILE A 76 0.93 0.20 6.99
CA ILE A 76 0.05 0.46 8.14
C ILE A 76 -0.96 -0.67 8.35
N ALA A 77 -1.55 -1.21 7.27
CA ALA A 77 -2.44 -2.38 7.34
C ALA A 77 -1.72 -3.60 7.95
N TYR A 78 -0.46 -3.82 7.57
CA TYR A 78 0.36 -4.90 8.10
C TYR A 78 0.63 -4.72 9.59
N LEU A 79 1.08 -3.54 10.01
CA LEU A 79 1.35 -3.21 11.41
C LEU A 79 0.09 -3.29 12.28
N TYR A 80 -1.06 -2.87 11.73
CA TYR A 80 -2.35 -3.04 12.40
C TYR A 80 -2.64 -4.52 12.65
N ALA A 81 -2.49 -5.37 11.64
CA ALA A 81 -2.76 -6.79 11.76
C ALA A 81 -1.78 -7.52 12.70
N GLN A 82 -0.52 -7.07 12.79
CA GLN A 82 0.41 -7.57 13.81
C GLN A 82 -0.09 -7.27 15.23
N LYS A 83 -0.62 -6.07 15.45
CA LYS A 83 -1.05 -5.60 16.77
C LYS A 83 -2.42 -6.14 17.18
N TYR A 84 -3.33 -6.33 16.21
CA TYR A 84 -4.74 -6.69 16.42
C TYR A 84 -5.18 -7.87 15.52
N PRO A 85 -4.57 -9.06 15.64
CA PRO A 85 -4.81 -10.18 14.71
C PRO A 85 -6.23 -10.74 14.75
N ASN A 86 -6.93 -10.66 15.89
CA ASN A 86 -8.20 -11.35 16.12
C ASN A 86 -9.37 -10.88 15.23
N HIS A 87 -9.27 -9.71 14.62
CA HIS A 87 -10.31 -9.14 13.76
C HIS A 87 -9.92 -9.17 12.27
N ILE A 88 -8.79 -9.81 11.95
CA ILE A 88 -8.22 -9.79 10.60
C ILE A 88 -8.13 -11.22 10.08
N SER A 89 -8.78 -11.48 8.95
CA SER A 89 -8.69 -12.77 8.25
C SER A 89 -7.35 -12.90 7.50
N SER A 90 -6.92 -11.82 6.82
CA SER A 90 -5.62 -11.78 6.12
C SER A 90 -5.21 -10.35 5.77
N VAL A 91 -3.96 -10.18 5.35
CA VAL A 91 -3.44 -8.92 4.82
C VAL A 91 -2.80 -9.13 3.45
N SER A 92 -3.20 -8.33 2.47
CA SER A 92 -2.56 -8.25 1.15
C SER A 92 -1.83 -6.91 1.03
N VAL A 93 -0.52 -6.92 0.92
CA VAL A 93 0.32 -5.73 0.79
C VAL A 93 0.88 -5.63 -0.63
N LEU A 94 0.73 -4.45 -1.24
CA LEU A 94 1.13 -4.16 -2.62
C LEU A 94 2.28 -3.15 -2.60
N SER A 95 3.38 -3.45 -3.27
CA SER A 95 4.60 -2.61 -3.29
C SER A 95 5.07 -2.21 -1.90
N VAL A 96 5.22 -3.18 -1.01
CA VAL A 96 5.68 -3.00 0.37
C VAL A 96 6.95 -3.79 0.61
N ASP A 97 7.91 -3.14 1.26
CA ASP A 97 9.12 -3.79 1.76
C ASP A 97 9.01 -4.02 3.28
N THR A 98 9.77 -4.99 3.79
CA THR A 98 9.97 -5.15 5.24
C THR A 98 10.65 -3.93 5.88
N HIS A 99 11.48 -3.22 5.11
CA HIS A 99 11.99 -1.90 5.48
C HIS A 99 10.92 -0.85 5.23
N SER A 100 10.17 -0.47 6.25
CA SER A 100 9.03 0.46 6.14
C SER A 100 9.41 1.86 5.67
N THR A 101 10.69 2.22 5.73
CA THR A 101 11.23 3.48 5.20
C THR A 101 11.33 3.52 3.67
N ASN A 102 11.25 2.36 2.99
CA ASN A 102 11.28 2.28 1.54
C ASN A 102 9.93 2.73 0.96
N GLN A 103 9.76 4.04 0.87
CA GLN A 103 8.58 4.70 0.33
C GLN A 103 8.98 5.61 -0.83
N TRP A 104 8.11 5.75 -1.84
CA TRP A 104 8.38 6.65 -2.96
C TRP A 104 8.60 8.10 -2.51
N THR A 105 7.96 8.51 -1.43
CA THR A 105 8.11 9.83 -0.81
C THR A 105 9.51 10.02 -0.24
N SER A 106 10.13 8.98 0.31
CA SER A 106 11.53 9.03 0.78
C SER A 106 12.50 9.24 -0.39
N HIS A 107 12.26 8.57 -1.52
CA HIS A 107 13.04 8.80 -2.74
C HIS A 107 12.86 10.22 -3.28
N TYR A 108 11.63 10.76 -3.26
CA TYR A 108 11.39 12.16 -3.61
C TYR A 108 12.20 13.11 -2.71
N GLN A 109 12.16 12.92 -1.40
CA GLN A 109 12.89 13.74 -0.43
C GLN A 109 14.40 13.72 -0.69
N SER A 110 14.95 12.52 -0.90
CA SER A 110 16.36 12.35 -1.23
C SER A 110 16.74 13.07 -2.53
N MET A 111 15.97 12.89 -3.61
CA MET A 111 16.19 13.60 -4.87
C MET A 111 16.06 15.12 -4.70
N ARG A 112 15.10 15.58 -3.90
CA ARG A 112 14.87 17.00 -3.67
C ARG A 112 16.00 17.68 -2.93
N SER A 113 16.65 16.96 -2.01
CA SER A 113 17.80 17.49 -1.26
C SER A 113 19.10 17.51 -2.05
N GLN A 114 19.25 16.64 -3.05
CA GLN A 114 20.51 16.44 -3.78
C GLN A 114 20.54 17.09 -5.16
N LEU A 115 19.38 17.25 -5.81
CA LEU A 115 19.31 17.70 -7.20
C LEU A 115 18.91 19.18 -7.28
N PRO A 116 19.66 20.02 -8.01
CA PRO A 116 19.33 21.43 -8.23
C PRO A 116 18.25 21.60 -9.32
N CYS A 117 17.15 20.82 -9.19
CA CYS A 117 16.04 20.84 -10.15
C CYS A 117 14.77 21.35 -9.51
N SER A 118 13.81 21.80 -10.34
CA SER A 118 12.49 22.16 -9.84
C SER A 118 11.73 20.93 -9.33
N ARG A 119 10.82 21.15 -8.38
CA ARG A 119 9.90 20.11 -7.88
C ARG A 119 9.19 19.37 -9.01
N PHE A 120 8.74 20.09 -10.03
CA PHE A 120 8.06 19.51 -11.19
C PHE A 120 8.94 18.51 -11.94
N HIS A 121 10.20 18.87 -12.22
CA HIS A 121 11.12 17.95 -12.90
C HIS A 121 11.41 16.68 -12.10
N ILE A 122 11.59 16.81 -10.79
CA ILE A 122 11.79 15.64 -9.93
C ILE A 122 10.56 14.71 -9.96
N LEU A 123 9.36 15.27 -9.79
CA LEU A 123 8.12 14.49 -9.82
C LEU A 123 7.82 13.90 -11.20
N SER A 124 8.16 14.60 -12.28
CA SER A 124 8.02 14.08 -13.64
C SER A 124 8.95 12.88 -13.88
N ASN A 125 10.19 12.94 -13.39
CA ASN A 125 11.10 11.80 -13.46
C ASN A 125 10.62 10.63 -12.60
N LEU A 126 10.18 10.91 -11.35
CA LEU A 126 9.60 9.89 -10.47
C LEU A 126 8.37 9.23 -11.09
N SER A 127 7.47 9.99 -11.72
CA SER A 127 6.28 9.41 -12.35
C SER A 127 6.65 8.34 -13.38
N ARG A 128 7.72 8.56 -14.16
CA ARG A 128 8.22 7.60 -15.15
C ARG A 128 8.83 6.35 -14.52
N LEU A 129 9.42 6.47 -13.33
CA LEU A 129 9.99 5.34 -12.58
C LEU A 129 8.90 4.53 -11.87
N LEU A 130 7.84 5.21 -11.41
CA LEU A 130 6.78 4.61 -10.60
C LEU A 130 5.70 3.89 -11.42
N VAL A 131 5.45 4.28 -12.67
CA VAL A 131 4.42 3.69 -13.55
C VAL A 131 5.03 3.33 -14.90
N ASP A 132 4.65 2.17 -15.43
CA ASP A 132 5.09 1.72 -16.77
C ASP A 132 4.22 2.30 -17.90
N ARG A 133 4.78 2.29 -19.14
CA ARG A 133 4.07 2.58 -20.39
C ARG A 133 3.27 3.90 -20.39
N GLN A 134 3.88 4.97 -19.90
CA GLN A 134 3.24 6.27 -19.87
C GLN A 134 3.33 6.99 -21.23
N THR A 135 2.19 7.50 -21.70
CA THR A 135 2.19 8.61 -22.66
C THR A 135 2.56 9.91 -21.94
N GLU A 136 2.98 10.94 -22.65
CA GLU A 136 3.26 12.25 -22.06
C GLU A 136 2.07 12.79 -21.23
N HIS A 137 0.85 12.61 -21.76
CA HIS A 137 -0.38 13.02 -21.06
C HIS A 137 -0.54 12.29 -19.72
N VAL A 138 -0.37 10.96 -19.68
CA VAL A 138 -0.44 10.17 -18.46
C VAL A 138 0.68 10.56 -17.48
N GLY A 139 1.90 10.80 -17.98
CA GLY A 139 3.01 11.29 -17.18
C GLY A 139 2.71 12.62 -16.48
N ASN A 140 2.07 13.56 -17.20
CA ASN A 140 1.67 14.85 -16.64
C ASN A 140 0.57 14.70 -15.58
N ILE A 141 -0.40 13.82 -15.78
CA ILE A 141 -1.43 13.51 -14.77
C ILE A 141 -0.78 12.91 -13.52
N MET A 142 0.09 11.90 -13.68
CA MET A 142 0.81 11.29 -12.57
C MET A 142 1.64 12.30 -11.79
N THR A 143 2.38 13.18 -12.48
CA THR A 143 3.15 14.24 -11.84
C THR A 143 2.29 15.12 -10.94
N ARG A 144 1.09 15.50 -11.40
CA ARG A 144 0.12 16.29 -10.62
C ARG A 144 -0.45 15.51 -9.44
N LEU A 145 -0.76 14.22 -9.62
CA LEU A 145 -1.25 13.37 -8.54
C LEU A 145 -0.21 13.19 -7.44
N LEU A 146 1.06 12.94 -7.81
CA LEU A 146 2.16 12.86 -6.86
C LEU A 146 2.38 14.17 -6.12
N ALA A 147 2.29 15.32 -6.83
CA ALA A 147 2.38 16.63 -6.19
C ALA A 147 1.25 16.83 -5.18
N LYS A 148 0.00 16.53 -5.57
CA LYS A 148 -1.17 16.63 -4.71
C LYS A 148 -1.06 15.72 -3.47
N CYS A 149 -0.56 14.50 -3.65
CA CYS A 149 -0.33 13.58 -2.55
C CYS A 149 0.68 14.12 -1.53
N LEU A 150 1.79 14.71 -2.01
CA LEU A 150 2.78 15.34 -1.12
C LEU A 150 2.25 16.57 -0.37
N ASP A 151 1.27 17.28 -0.93
CA ASP A 151 0.74 18.49 -0.36
C ASP A 151 -0.42 18.26 0.61
N ASN A 152 -1.19 17.18 0.42
CA ASN A 152 -2.46 17.00 1.14
C ASN A 152 -2.58 15.65 1.85
N ASP A 153 -1.82 14.63 1.43
CA ASP A 153 -2.03 13.30 1.96
C ASP A 153 -0.98 12.99 3.04
N PHE A 154 -1.25 11.90 3.74
CA PHE A 154 -0.35 11.35 4.70
C PHE A 154 0.95 10.86 4.04
N VAL A 155 2.08 11.33 4.51
CA VAL A 155 3.41 10.89 4.08
C VAL A 155 4.17 10.27 5.26
N TYR A 156 5.01 9.29 4.97
CA TYR A 156 5.75 8.55 6.00
C TYR A 156 6.45 9.45 7.04
N GLY A 157 7.03 10.59 6.62
CA GLY A 157 7.68 11.54 7.52
C GLY A 157 6.75 12.20 8.54
N SER A 158 5.44 12.18 8.33
CA SER A 158 4.45 12.73 9.26
C SER A 158 4.18 11.79 10.45
N ILE A 159 4.27 10.45 10.25
CA ILE A 159 4.06 9.44 11.29
C ILE A 159 5.28 9.29 12.21
N VAL A 160 6.46 9.41 11.67
CA VAL A 160 7.70 8.88 12.26
C VAL A 160 8.29 9.79 13.34
N LYS A 161 7.61 10.87 13.72
CA LYS A 161 8.12 11.75 14.79
C LYS A 161 8.25 11.06 16.17
N SER A 162 7.54 9.96 16.40
CA SER A 162 7.51 9.30 17.71
C SER A 162 8.31 8.01 17.82
N GLN A 163 8.40 7.17 16.80
CA GLN A 163 9.29 5.99 16.75
C GLN A 163 9.59 5.56 15.31
N PRO A 164 10.86 5.40 14.93
CA PRO A 164 11.19 4.85 13.62
C PRO A 164 10.76 3.38 13.55
N ILE A 165 9.72 3.09 12.77
CA ILE A 165 9.41 1.71 12.40
C ILE A 165 10.49 1.30 11.40
N THR A 166 11.47 0.53 11.85
CA THR A 166 12.61 0.16 10.99
C THR A 166 12.33 -1.08 10.17
N ASN A 167 11.73 -2.11 10.78
CA ASN A 167 11.45 -3.38 10.11
C ASN A 167 10.05 -3.87 10.46
N LEU A 168 9.41 -4.53 9.50
CA LEU A 168 8.19 -5.30 9.72
C LEU A 168 8.58 -6.68 10.26
N ASP A 169 8.11 -7.02 11.44
CA ASP A 169 8.28 -8.35 12.04
C ASP A 169 7.20 -9.32 11.51
N LYS A 170 7.26 -10.59 11.93
CA LYS A 170 6.27 -11.60 11.54
C LYS A 170 4.88 -11.26 12.05
N ALA A 171 3.87 -11.47 11.20
CA ALA A 171 2.45 -11.35 11.58
C ALA A 171 1.84 -12.75 11.77
N GLU A 172 0.87 -12.88 12.68
CA GLU A 172 0.16 -14.14 12.93
C GLU A 172 -0.85 -14.46 11.84
N VAL A 173 -1.50 -13.44 11.28
CA VAL A 173 -2.50 -13.60 10.21
C VAL A 173 -1.86 -14.01 8.88
N PRO A 174 -2.60 -14.67 7.97
CA PRO A 174 -2.12 -14.98 6.62
C PRO A 174 -1.74 -13.72 5.83
N ILE A 175 -0.61 -13.75 5.12
CA ILE A 175 -0.07 -12.61 4.38
C ILE A 175 0.09 -12.92 2.90
N LEU A 176 -0.36 -11.98 2.06
CA LEU A 176 -0.01 -11.92 0.64
C LEU A 176 0.85 -10.68 0.39
N VAL A 177 2.04 -10.87 -0.13
CA VAL A 177 2.90 -9.79 -0.64
C VAL A 177 2.89 -9.83 -2.15
N ILE A 178 2.58 -8.69 -2.79
CA ILE A 178 2.66 -8.53 -4.24
C ILE A 178 3.57 -7.33 -4.54
N ASN A 179 4.71 -7.58 -5.16
CA ASN A 179 5.65 -6.54 -5.55
C ASN A 179 5.90 -6.54 -7.06
N GLY A 180 6.17 -5.39 -7.62
CA GLY A 180 6.57 -5.26 -9.02
C GLY A 180 7.99 -5.75 -9.24
N GLU A 181 8.26 -6.46 -10.33
CA GLU A 181 9.60 -6.95 -10.66
C GLU A 181 10.59 -5.81 -10.97
N LYS A 182 10.07 -4.67 -11.45
CA LYS A 182 10.85 -3.46 -11.76
C LYS A 182 10.51 -2.29 -10.82
N ASP A 183 10.07 -2.61 -9.60
CA ASP A 183 9.80 -1.61 -8.57
C ASP A 183 11.12 -1.09 -7.99
N PHE A 184 11.47 0.16 -8.27
CA PHE A 184 12.70 0.74 -7.76
C PHE A 184 12.60 1.22 -6.31
N VAL A 185 11.38 1.35 -5.77
CA VAL A 185 11.14 1.71 -4.37
C VAL A 185 11.31 0.49 -3.49
N VAL A 186 10.75 -0.64 -3.93
CA VAL A 186 10.88 -1.95 -3.31
C VAL A 186 11.90 -2.73 -4.12
N ASP A 187 13.16 -2.66 -3.71
CA ASP A 187 14.28 -3.21 -4.46
C ASP A 187 14.25 -4.74 -4.64
N ASP A 188 15.14 -5.27 -5.46
CA ASP A 188 15.20 -6.71 -5.77
C ASP A 188 15.50 -7.60 -4.55
N GLN A 189 16.11 -7.05 -3.49
CA GLN A 189 16.40 -7.79 -2.26
C GLN A 189 15.17 -7.94 -1.35
N SER A 190 14.09 -7.24 -1.64
CA SER A 190 12.85 -7.30 -0.86
C SER A 190 12.30 -8.72 -0.75
N HIS A 191 12.42 -9.52 -1.81
CA HIS A 191 12.02 -10.92 -1.78
C HIS A 191 12.75 -11.71 -0.70
N ASP A 192 14.07 -11.56 -0.59
CA ASP A 192 14.87 -12.28 0.40
C ASP A 192 14.57 -11.78 1.82
N ARG A 193 14.33 -10.48 1.98
CA ARG A 193 13.89 -9.91 3.26
C ARG A 193 12.54 -10.48 3.69
N TRP A 194 11.55 -10.54 2.79
CA TRP A 194 10.25 -11.12 3.07
C TRP A 194 10.31 -12.61 3.42
N ARG A 195 11.20 -13.41 2.77
CA ARG A 195 11.35 -14.85 3.08
C ARG A 195 11.61 -15.13 4.56
N HIS A 196 12.23 -14.21 5.28
CA HIS A 196 12.47 -14.35 6.72
C HIS A 196 11.22 -14.07 7.56
N ASN A 197 10.27 -13.31 7.02
CA ASN A 197 9.05 -12.90 7.73
C ASN A 197 7.83 -13.74 7.36
N LEU A 198 7.85 -14.42 6.22
CA LEU A 198 6.75 -15.27 5.79
C LEU A 198 6.75 -16.61 6.52
N LYS A 199 5.56 -17.11 6.82
CA LYS A 199 5.30 -18.42 7.43
C LYS A 199 4.57 -19.34 6.45
N PRO A 200 4.43 -20.67 6.75
CA PRO A 200 3.62 -21.58 5.94
C PRO A 200 2.19 -21.04 5.75
N GLY A 201 1.73 -20.99 4.51
CA GLY A 201 0.43 -20.43 4.12
C GLY A 201 0.49 -18.98 3.64
N ASP A 202 1.57 -18.25 3.91
CA ASP A 202 1.80 -16.92 3.34
C ASP A 202 2.26 -17.03 1.89
N CYS A 203 2.00 -16.00 1.10
CA CYS A 203 2.33 -15.95 -0.31
C CYS A 203 3.17 -14.70 -0.65
N TYR A 204 4.22 -14.89 -1.45
CA TYR A 204 4.93 -13.80 -2.12
C TYR A 204 4.78 -13.94 -3.63
N GLN A 205 4.31 -12.90 -4.29
CA GLN A 205 4.12 -12.90 -5.73
C GLN A 205 4.79 -11.67 -6.36
N ARG A 206 5.28 -11.83 -7.59
CA ARG A 206 5.87 -10.74 -8.37
C ARG A 206 5.05 -10.50 -9.64
N VAL A 207 4.81 -9.24 -9.93
CA VAL A 207 4.19 -8.81 -11.19
C VAL A 207 5.30 -8.56 -12.20
N ALA A 208 5.33 -9.37 -13.27
CA ALA A 208 6.32 -9.26 -14.32
C ALA A 208 6.32 -7.86 -14.94
N ASN A 209 7.51 -7.24 -15.05
CA ASN A 209 7.69 -5.87 -15.49
C ASN A 209 6.94 -4.80 -14.66
N GLY A 210 6.26 -5.15 -13.59
CA GLY A 210 5.54 -4.23 -12.71
C GLY A 210 6.48 -3.21 -12.07
N ARG A 211 6.11 -1.93 -12.12
CA ARG A 211 6.76 -0.84 -11.36
C ARG A 211 5.98 -0.60 -10.07
N HIS A 212 6.33 0.40 -9.29
CA HIS A 212 5.73 0.67 -7.99
C HIS A 212 4.19 0.74 -8.02
N PHE A 213 3.62 1.49 -8.97
CA PHE A 213 2.18 1.54 -9.18
C PHE A 213 1.70 0.53 -10.25
N PHE A 214 2.21 -0.70 -10.22
CA PHE A 214 1.79 -1.76 -11.16
C PHE A 214 0.27 -1.99 -11.21
N PRO A 215 -0.54 -1.75 -10.17
CA PRO A 215 -1.98 -1.91 -10.27
C PRO A 215 -2.65 -0.98 -11.29
N VAL A 216 -1.97 0.07 -11.76
CA VAL A 216 -2.47 0.95 -12.83
C VAL A 216 -2.55 0.21 -14.17
N THR A 217 -1.51 -0.56 -14.51
CA THR A 217 -1.41 -1.30 -15.77
C THR A 217 -1.87 -2.75 -15.63
N GLU A 218 -1.55 -3.38 -14.50
CA GLU A 218 -1.79 -4.81 -14.24
C GLU A 218 -2.93 -5.04 -13.23
N TRP A 219 -3.95 -4.16 -13.26
CA TRP A 219 -5.10 -4.17 -12.34
C TRP A 219 -5.84 -5.52 -12.30
N SER A 220 -6.00 -6.16 -13.47
CA SER A 220 -6.70 -7.44 -13.58
C SER A 220 -5.92 -8.59 -12.95
N GLN A 221 -4.62 -8.64 -13.20
CA GLN A 221 -3.72 -9.62 -12.60
C GLN A 221 -3.65 -9.43 -11.08
N THR A 222 -3.50 -8.19 -10.63
CA THR A 222 -3.47 -7.83 -9.22
C THR A 222 -4.75 -8.27 -8.50
N ALA A 223 -5.92 -7.99 -9.09
CA ALA A 223 -7.19 -8.41 -8.52
C ALA A 223 -7.30 -9.94 -8.42
N LYS A 224 -6.89 -10.67 -9.46
CA LYS A 224 -6.90 -12.16 -9.45
C LYS A 224 -5.97 -12.74 -8.38
N MET A 225 -4.79 -12.15 -8.17
CA MET A 225 -3.86 -12.59 -7.12
C MET A 225 -4.49 -12.42 -5.73
N ILE A 226 -5.09 -11.26 -5.46
CA ILE A 226 -5.78 -10.98 -4.19
C ILE A 226 -6.98 -11.92 -4.02
N GLU A 227 -7.83 -12.05 -5.05
CA GLU A 227 -9.00 -12.92 -5.04
C GLU A 227 -8.63 -14.37 -4.72
N SER A 228 -7.61 -14.90 -5.41
CA SER A 228 -7.15 -16.28 -5.20
C SER A 228 -6.65 -16.50 -3.78
N PHE A 229 -5.93 -15.53 -3.23
CA PHE A 229 -5.43 -15.60 -1.87
C PHE A 229 -6.55 -15.53 -0.84
N VAL A 230 -7.47 -14.57 -0.96
CA VAL A 230 -8.62 -14.42 -0.04
C VAL A 230 -9.46 -15.70 -0.01
N LYS A 231 -9.68 -16.35 -1.16
CA LYS A 231 -10.42 -17.62 -1.23
C LYS A 231 -9.70 -18.83 -0.62
N MET A 232 -8.38 -18.77 -0.46
CA MET A 232 -7.61 -19.83 0.21
C MET A 232 -7.59 -19.68 1.73
N VAL A 233 -7.86 -18.49 2.25
CA VAL A 233 -7.89 -18.24 3.70
C VAL A 233 -9.22 -18.76 4.25
N PRO A 234 -9.22 -19.65 5.25
CA PRO A 234 -10.44 -20.08 5.91
C PRO A 234 -11.18 -18.91 6.56
N ASP A 235 -12.53 -18.95 6.51
CA ASP A 235 -13.40 -18.03 7.25
C ASP A 235 -13.28 -18.19 8.77
#